data_e19a40c0b4a444a0eb20e36cb9e13f97
#
_entry.id   e19a40c0b4a444a0eb20e36cb9e13f97
#
_cell.length_a   1.000
_cell.length_b   1.000
_cell.length_c   1.000
_cell.angle_alpha   90.00
_cell.angle_beta   90.00
_cell.angle_gamma   90.00
#
_symmetry.space_group_name_H-M   'P 1'
#
loop_
_entity.id
_entity.type
_entity.pdbx_description
1 polymer ?
#
loop_
_entity_poly.entity_id
_entity_poly.type
_entity_poly.pdbx_seq_one_letter_code
_entity_poly.pdbx_strand_id
1 'polypeptide(L)'
;MSSTSRRSFIRHTAALLGSVALHQHAAAAFPGLSTDYAGLKDAASDEDFWRQVRLAYAASPTMINLNNGGVCPMPRATMDALDYYNRMCSEAPSYYMWRILDQDREPLRENLASIAGVNPDEIAINRNATESLNTVIFGLDFKPGDEVVLSKYDYPNMINAWKQREKRDGIKLVWVDLELPSEDEDYLTNAFVSRFTEKTRLVHITHMINWCGQVLPVRKIAEAARARGIDSLADAAHSFAVLDYKIPDLKCDYWGTSLHKFLCGPIGTGMMWIRKEKIEKVWPLLSAPETQTTDIRKFENLGTRSFPIEMALGYSVDLHNMIGSARKSERLHYLKRYWMTRVKDLPGIKLNTSLKHEWSCAIGNFAIEGQKPGDIADKLFQKHKIHTVAIEWE
;
A
#
# COMPACT_ATOMS: atom_id res chain seq x y z
N MET A 1 -35.13 24.60 -11.07
CA MET A 1 -35.29 23.49 -10.10
C MET A 1 -35.01 22.18 -10.82
N SER A 2 -33.81 21.62 -10.65
CA SER A 2 -33.40 20.37 -11.30
C SER A 2 -34.06 19.21 -10.56
N SER A 3 -34.86 18.39 -11.27
CA SER A 3 -35.47 17.18 -10.75
C SER A 3 -34.39 16.12 -10.54
N THR A 4 -33.99 15.90 -9.31
CA THR A 4 -33.22 14.73 -8.89
C THR A 4 -34.02 13.49 -9.24
N SER A 5 -33.48 12.60 -10.09
CA SER A 5 -34.16 11.39 -10.48
C SER A 5 -34.37 10.45 -9.27
N ARG A 6 -35.50 9.71 -9.22
CA ARG A 6 -35.78 8.70 -8.18
C ARG A 6 -34.59 7.72 -7.97
N ARG A 7 -33.85 7.40 -9.02
CA ARG A 7 -32.62 6.58 -8.94
C ARG A 7 -31.48 7.27 -8.19
N SER A 8 -31.30 8.59 -8.37
CA SER A 8 -30.28 9.35 -7.64
C SER A 8 -30.62 9.46 -6.16
N PHE A 9 -31.91 9.70 -5.84
CA PHE A 9 -32.37 9.74 -4.45
C PHE A 9 -32.19 8.38 -3.73
N ILE A 10 -32.58 7.27 -4.38
CA ILE A 10 -32.42 5.91 -3.81
C ILE A 10 -30.93 5.58 -3.62
N ARG A 11 -30.04 5.96 -4.55
CA ARG A 11 -28.59 5.76 -4.40
C ARG A 11 -28.02 6.55 -3.22
N HIS A 12 -28.39 7.81 -3.05
CA HIS A 12 -27.91 8.63 -1.93
C HIS A 12 -28.47 8.15 -0.58
N THR A 13 -29.70 7.69 -0.55
CA THR A 13 -30.30 7.16 0.68
C THR A 13 -29.73 5.78 1.05
N ALA A 14 -29.45 4.93 0.06
CA ALA A 14 -28.79 3.64 0.28
C ALA A 14 -27.33 3.83 0.74
N ALA A 15 -26.59 4.80 0.19
CA ALA A 15 -25.23 5.13 0.61
C ALA A 15 -25.20 5.67 2.07
N LEU A 16 -26.18 6.53 2.44
CA LEU A 16 -26.33 7.03 3.82
C LEU A 16 -26.71 5.92 4.81
N LEU A 17 -27.62 5.03 4.43
CA LEU A 17 -28.00 3.89 5.27
C LEU A 17 -26.89 2.84 5.35
N GLY A 18 -26.15 2.62 4.25
CA GLY A 18 -24.98 1.75 4.20
C GLY A 18 -23.85 2.26 5.09
N SER A 19 -23.54 3.56 5.06
CA SER A 19 -22.51 4.16 5.91
C SER A 19 -22.85 4.11 7.40
N VAL A 20 -24.12 4.31 7.76
CA VAL A 20 -24.60 4.18 9.14
C VAL A 20 -24.55 2.72 9.62
N ALA A 21 -24.90 1.75 8.77
CA ALA A 21 -24.82 0.33 9.10
C ALA A 21 -23.35 -0.13 9.27
N LEU A 22 -22.44 0.34 8.40
CA LEU A 22 -20.99 0.04 8.50
C LEU A 22 -20.38 0.60 9.79
N HIS A 23 -20.71 1.84 10.17
CA HIS A 23 -20.25 2.42 11.44
C HIS A 23 -20.77 1.66 12.68
N GLN A 24 -21.99 1.14 12.63
CA GLN A 24 -22.52 0.30 13.70
C GLN A 24 -21.81 -1.06 13.77
N HIS A 25 -21.45 -1.64 12.65
CA HIS A 25 -20.67 -2.89 12.61
C HIS A 25 -19.23 -2.69 13.11
N ALA A 26 -18.57 -1.59 12.75
CA ALA A 26 -17.22 -1.27 13.22
C ALA A 26 -17.18 -1.11 14.75
N ALA A 27 -18.09 -0.35 15.34
CA ALA A 27 -18.17 -0.17 16.80
C ALA A 27 -18.46 -1.48 17.55
N ALA A 28 -19.26 -2.36 16.97
CA ALA A 28 -19.54 -3.69 17.53
C ALA A 28 -18.35 -4.65 17.40
N ALA A 29 -17.58 -4.55 16.30
CA ALA A 29 -16.42 -5.40 16.05
C ALA A 29 -15.19 -5.03 16.88
N PHE A 30 -15.09 -3.76 17.33
CA PHE A 30 -13.95 -3.24 18.09
C PHE A 30 -14.41 -2.47 19.35
N PRO A 31 -15.06 -3.14 20.31
CA PRO A 31 -15.59 -2.49 21.50
C PRO A 31 -14.45 -1.88 22.34
N GLY A 32 -14.63 -0.66 22.80
CA GLY A 32 -13.67 0.05 23.66
C GLY A 32 -12.60 0.88 22.94
N LEU A 33 -12.57 0.91 21.60
CA LEU A 33 -11.72 1.85 20.88
C LEU A 33 -12.37 3.25 20.87
N SER A 34 -11.75 4.21 21.53
CA SER A 34 -12.14 5.62 21.46
C SER A 34 -11.57 6.26 20.21
N THR A 35 -12.40 7.02 19.48
CA THR A 35 -11.95 7.85 18.35
C THR A 35 -11.46 9.23 18.80
N ASP A 36 -11.72 9.62 20.04
CA ASP A 36 -11.37 10.92 20.58
C ASP A 36 -9.93 10.95 21.10
N TYR A 37 -9.19 11.99 20.79
CA TYR A 37 -7.86 12.27 21.32
C TYR A 37 -7.54 13.77 21.31
N ALA A 38 -6.79 14.22 22.31
CA ALA A 38 -6.50 15.63 22.53
C ALA A 38 -5.49 16.23 21.54
N GLY A 39 -4.60 15.39 20.97
CA GLY A 39 -3.61 15.80 19.98
C GLY A 39 -2.80 14.62 19.46
N LEU A 40 -2.25 14.73 18.23
CA LEU A 40 -1.55 13.61 17.57
C LEU A 40 -0.33 13.12 18.34
N LYS A 41 0.45 14.02 18.95
CA LYS A 41 1.65 13.62 19.72
C LYS A 41 1.28 12.84 20.98
N ASP A 42 0.27 13.29 21.70
CA ASP A 42 -0.22 12.62 22.90
C ASP A 42 -0.87 11.29 22.52
N ALA A 43 -1.64 11.27 21.45
CA ALA A 43 -2.22 10.06 20.88
C ALA A 43 -1.16 9.01 20.46
N ALA A 44 0.00 9.43 19.97
CA ALA A 44 1.08 8.49 19.61
C ALA A 44 1.69 7.75 20.81
N SER A 45 1.71 8.37 21.98
CA SER A 45 2.26 7.81 23.23
C SER A 45 1.21 7.28 24.20
N ASP A 46 -0.07 7.34 23.87
CA ASP A 46 -1.18 6.81 24.69
C ASP A 46 -1.17 5.28 24.69
N GLU A 47 -0.41 4.69 25.64
CA GLU A 47 -0.25 3.24 25.74
C GLU A 47 -1.55 2.52 26.11
N ASP A 48 -2.53 3.19 26.72
CA ASP A 48 -3.84 2.58 27.02
C ASP A 48 -4.67 2.39 25.76
N PHE A 49 -4.72 3.39 24.90
CA PHE A 49 -5.35 3.26 23.59
C PHE A 49 -4.64 2.19 22.72
N TRP A 50 -3.32 2.21 22.65
CA TRP A 50 -2.58 1.26 21.82
C TRP A 50 -2.61 -0.17 22.37
N ARG A 51 -2.84 -0.34 23.67
CA ARG A 51 -3.15 -1.65 24.25
C ARG A 51 -4.48 -2.18 23.73
N GLN A 52 -5.52 -1.34 23.62
CA GLN A 52 -6.80 -1.75 23.04
C GLN A 52 -6.63 -2.12 21.54
N VAL A 53 -5.89 -1.32 20.79
CA VAL A 53 -5.56 -1.65 19.39
C VAL A 53 -4.84 -3.00 19.30
N ARG A 54 -3.86 -3.28 20.18
CA ARG A 54 -3.15 -4.57 20.24
C ARG A 54 -4.10 -5.74 20.48
N LEU A 55 -5.11 -5.58 21.34
CA LEU A 55 -6.10 -6.63 21.62
C LEU A 55 -6.96 -6.97 20.41
N ALA A 56 -7.10 -6.04 19.44
CA ALA A 56 -7.77 -6.32 18.18
C ALA A 56 -7.03 -7.33 17.28
N TYR A 57 -5.77 -7.66 17.59
CA TYR A 57 -4.95 -8.59 16.80
C TYR A 57 -4.65 -9.89 17.56
N ALA A 58 -4.48 -10.99 16.80
CA ALA A 58 -3.99 -12.27 17.30
C ALA A 58 -2.45 -12.32 17.22
N ALA A 59 -1.77 -11.52 18.05
CA ALA A 59 -0.32 -11.54 18.11
C ALA A 59 0.20 -12.89 18.61
N SER A 60 1.32 -13.38 18.04
CA SER A 60 1.97 -14.59 18.51
C SER A 60 2.39 -14.46 19.99
N PRO A 61 2.06 -15.45 20.84
CA PRO A 61 2.51 -15.45 22.23
C PRO A 61 3.98 -15.90 22.39
N THR A 62 4.58 -16.48 21.34
CA THR A 62 5.89 -17.14 21.40
C THR A 62 7.00 -16.37 20.70
N MET A 63 6.66 -15.36 19.90
CA MET A 63 7.64 -14.53 19.21
C MET A 63 7.18 -13.08 19.06
N ILE A 64 8.14 -12.18 18.92
CA ILE A 64 7.93 -10.79 18.54
C ILE A 64 8.20 -10.67 17.04
N ASN A 65 7.14 -10.50 16.24
CA ASN A 65 7.28 -10.29 14.82
C ASN A 65 7.52 -8.80 14.52
N LEU A 66 8.70 -8.47 14.00
CA LEU A 66 9.03 -7.12 13.51
C LEU A 66 9.06 -7.04 11.99
N ASN A 67 8.69 -8.11 11.27
CA ASN A 67 8.56 -8.12 9.81
C ASN A 67 7.11 -7.91 9.34
N ASN A 68 6.40 -6.96 9.94
CA ASN A 68 5.03 -6.65 9.52
C ASN A 68 4.97 -5.85 8.20
N GLY A 69 6.10 -5.31 7.74
CA GLY A 69 6.20 -4.69 6.41
C GLY A 69 6.10 -5.69 5.26
N GLY A 70 6.45 -6.96 5.47
CA GLY A 70 6.24 -8.04 4.50
C GLY A 70 4.76 -8.38 4.37
N VAL A 71 4.16 -8.84 5.47
CA VAL A 71 2.73 -9.12 5.65
C VAL A 71 2.34 -8.79 7.08
N CYS A 72 1.26 -8.04 7.29
CA CYS A 72 0.73 -7.78 8.63
C CYS A 72 -0.26 -8.86 9.08
N PRO A 73 -0.33 -9.15 10.38
CA PRO A 73 -1.43 -9.94 10.95
C PRO A 73 -2.77 -9.24 10.69
N MET A 74 -3.79 -10.03 10.37
CA MET A 74 -5.17 -9.53 10.30
C MET A 74 -5.73 -9.23 11.69
N PRO A 75 -6.63 -8.23 11.83
CA PRO A 75 -7.46 -8.10 13.01
C PRO A 75 -8.31 -9.34 13.26
N ARG A 76 -8.62 -9.64 14.51
CA ARG A 76 -9.49 -10.79 14.90
C ARG A 76 -10.84 -10.74 14.17
N ALA A 77 -11.49 -9.57 14.15
CA ALA A 77 -12.76 -9.40 13.44
C ALA A 77 -12.64 -9.71 11.93
N THR A 78 -11.51 -9.35 11.31
CA THR A 78 -11.24 -9.70 9.90
C THR A 78 -11.06 -11.22 9.73
N MET A 79 -10.38 -11.89 10.66
CA MET A 79 -10.22 -13.36 10.64
C MET A 79 -11.57 -14.06 10.80
N ASP A 80 -12.37 -13.65 11.78
CA ASP A 80 -13.69 -14.22 12.05
C ASP A 80 -14.64 -14.03 10.86
N ALA A 81 -14.60 -12.85 10.22
CA ALA A 81 -15.36 -12.56 9.02
C ALA A 81 -14.90 -13.45 7.84
N LEU A 82 -13.58 -13.62 7.66
CA LEU A 82 -13.04 -14.49 6.62
C LEU A 82 -13.51 -15.94 6.79
N ASP A 83 -13.47 -16.45 8.01
CA ASP A 83 -13.97 -17.80 8.31
C ASP A 83 -15.47 -17.91 8.06
N TYR A 84 -16.25 -16.92 8.47
CA TYR A 84 -17.69 -16.87 8.22
C TYR A 84 -18.02 -16.91 6.72
N TYR A 85 -17.41 -16.02 5.92
CA TYR A 85 -17.67 -15.96 4.49
C TYR A 85 -17.17 -17.21 3.74
N ASN A 86 -16.06 -17.83 4.18
CA ASN A 86 -15.60 -19.10 3.62
C ASN A 86 -16.61 -20.23 3.84
N ARG A 87 -17.19 -20.33 5.03
CA ARG A 87 -18.26 -21.31 5.34
C ARG A 87 -19.50 -21.04 4.51
N MET A 88 -19.95 -19.78 4.48
CA MET A 88 -21.11 -19.36 3.68
C MET A 88 -20.95 -19.72 2.19
N CYS A 89 -19.79 -19.41 1.60
CA CYS A 89 -19.51 -19.77 0.20
C CYS A 89 -19.46 -21.29 -0.01
N SER A 90 -19.04 -22.08 1.00
CA SER A 90 -19.00 -23.54 0.89
C SER A 90 -20.37 -24.21 0.90
N GLU A 91 -21.39 -23.56 1.46
CA GLU A 91 -22.77 -24.08 1.50
C GLU A 91 -23.45 -24.04 0.12
N ALA A 92 -23.29 -22.92 -0.64
CA ALA A 92 -23.84 -22.79 -2.00
C ALA A 92 -22.97 -21.83 -2.81
N PRO A 93 -21.81 -22.29 -3.33
CA PRO A 93 -20.75 -21.43 -3.84
C PRO A 93 -21.20 -20.40 -4.87
N SER A 94 -21.81 -20.86 -5.98
CA SER A 94 -22.20 -19.96 -7.08
C SER A 94 -23.28 -18.95 -6.67
N TYR A 95 -24.18 -19.35 -5.76
CA TYR A 95 -25.23 -18.46 -5.28
C TYR A 95 -24.66 -17.36 -4.39
N TYR A 96 -23.93 -17.74 -3.34
CA TYR A 96 -23.39 -16.76 -2.39
C TYR A 96 -22.32 -15.86 -3.02
N MET A 97 -21.43 -16.42 -3.83
CA MET A 97 -20.37 -15.63 -4.46
C MET A 97 -20.93 -14.56 -5.41
N TRP A 98 -21.74 -14.98 -6.41
CA TRP A 98 -22.13 -14.05 -7.47
C TRP A 98 -23.49 -13.36 -7.28
N ARG A 99 -24.36 -13.91 -6.45
CA ARG A 99 -25.68 -13.29 -6.20
C ARG A 99 -25.72 -12.43 -4.96
N ILE A 100 -24.85 -12.68 -3.98
CA ILE A 100 -24.83 -12.00 -2.69
C ILE A 100 -23.57 -11.17 -2.54
N LEU A 101 -22.39 -11.80 -2.44
CA LEU A 101 -21.16 -11.12 -2.05
C LEU A 101 -20.60 -10.20 -3.14
N ASP A 102 -20.83 -10.48 -4.42
CA ASP A 102 -20.35 -9.62 -5.51
C ASP A 102 -20.98 -8.21 -5.46
N GLN A 103 -22.17 -8.08 -4.87
CA GLN A 103 -22.84 -6.79 -4.71
C GLN A 103 -22.15 -5.88 -3.68
N ASP A 104 -21.48 -6.47 -2.69
CA ASP A 104 -20.78 -5.74 -1.63
C ASP A 104 -19.40 -5.22 -2.06
N ARG A 105 -18.99 -5.54 -3.27
CA ARG A 105 -17.70 -5.09 -3.82
C ARG A 105 -17.65 -3.58 -4.07
N GLU A 106 -18.74 -2.99 -4.53
CA GLU A 106 -18.80 -1.54 -4.78
C GLU A 106 -18.74 -0.73 -3.47
N PRO A 107 -19.47 -1.05 -2.41
CA PRO A 107 -19.28 -0.43 -1.10
C PRO A 107 -17.84 -0.55 -0.56
N LEU A 108 -17.19 -1.69 -0.74
CA LEU A 108 -15.78 -1.85 -0.37
C LEU A 108 -14.87 -0.90 -1.18
N ARG A 109 -15.11 -0.78 -2.50
CA ARG A 109 -14.37 0.14 -3.38
C ARG A 109 -14.54 1.59 -2.93
N GLU A 110 -15.76 2.01 -2.58
CA GLU A 110 -16.06 3.36 -2.07
C GLU A 110 -15.28 3.64 -0.78
N ASN A 111 -15.23 2.69 0.15
CA ASN A 111 -14.49 2.82 1.40
C ASN A 111 -12.97 2.92 1.18
N LEU A 112 -12.42 2.09 0.29
CA LEU A 112 -11.00 2.16 -0.11
C LEU A 112 -10.68 3.49 -0.80
N ALA A 113 -11.56 3.97 -1.68
CA ALA A 113 -11.43 5.25 -2.36
C ALA A 113 -11.45 6.43 -1.37
N SER A 114 -12.29 6.36 -0.34
CA SER A 114 -12.34 7.36 0.74
C SER A 114 -11.02 7.44 1.50
N ILE A 115 -10.43 6.30 1.87
CA ILE A 115 -9.10 6.28 2.51
C ILE A 115 -8.05 6.88 1.57
N ALA A 116 -8.08 6.49 0.30
CA ALA A 116 -7.14 6.94 -0.73
C ALA A 116 -7.35 8.39 -1.18
N GLY A 117 -8.52 8.99 -0.94
CA GLY A 117 -8.88 10.37 -1.32
C GLY A 117 -9.12 10.54 -2.82
N VAL A 118 -9.70 9.53 -3.48
CA VAL A 118 -9.92 9.48 -4.94
C VAL A 118 -11.34 9.04 -5.28
N ASN A 119 -11.67 9.09 -6.58
CA ASN A 119 -12.95 8.59 -7.06
C ASN A 119 -12.95 7.04 -7.08
N PRO A 120 -14.02 6.37 -6.61
CA PRO A 120 -14.14 4.91 -6.70
C PRO A 120 -13.96 4.37 -8.13
N ASP A 121 -14.40 5.10 -9.15
CA ASP A 121 -14.25 4.72 -10.56
C ASP A 121 -12.80 4.80 -11.09
N GLU A 122 -11.85 5.14 -10.25
CA GLU A 122 -10.41 5.15 -10.55
C GLU A 122 -9.64 4.03 -9.82
N ILE A 123 -10.34 3.22 -9.00
CA ILE A 123 -9.75 2.14 -8.20
C ILE A 123 -10.15 0.77 -8.72
N ALA A 124 -9.16 -0.11 -8.94
CA ALA A 124 -9.35 -1.54 -9.11
C ALA A 124 -8.87 -2.31 -7.86
N ILE A 125 -9.67 -3.29 -7.42
CA ILE A 125 -9.33 -4.20 -6.33
C ILE A 125 -8.58 -5.40 -6.94
N ASN A 126 -7.33 -5.56 -6.53
CA ASN A 126 -6.42 -6.60 -7.01
C ASN A 126 -5.99 -7.52 -5.86
N ARG A 127 -5.10 -8.49 -6.15
CA ARG A 127 -4.61 -9.44 -5.14
C ARG A 127 -3.40 -8.93 -4.36
N ASN A 128 -2.60 -8.03 -4.93
CA ASN A 128 -1.42 -7.44 -4.29
C ASN A 128 -0.80 -6.33 -5.16
N ALA A 129 0.22 -5.64 -4.63
CA ALA A 129 0.97 -4.63 -5.37
C ALA A 129 1.62 -5.19 -6.64
N THR A 130 2.08 -6.45 -6.64
CA THR A 130 2.71 -7.06 -7.82
C THR A 130 1.73 -7.13 -8.98
N GLU A 131 0.50 -7.57 -8.76
CA GLU A 131 -0.53 -7.57 -9.80
C GLU A 131 -0.90 -6.15 -10.22
N SER A 132 -1.12 -5.25 -9.25
CA SER A 132 -1.47 -3.85 -9.52
C SER A 132 -0.44 -3.16 -10.41
N LEU A 133 0.83 -3.24 -10.05
CA LEU A 133 1.92 -2.60 -10.78
C LEU A 133 2.22 -3.30 -12.10
N ASN A 134 2.19 -4.65 -12.14
CA ASN A 134 2.36 -5.40 -13.38
C ASN A 134 1.24 -5.13 -14.39
N THR A 135 0.01 -4.87 -13.94
CA THR A 135 -1.08 -4.46 -14.83
C THR A 135 -0.70 -3.18 -15.58
N VAL A 136 -0.11 -2.19 -14.91
CA VAL A 136 0.38 -0.98 -15.56
C VAL A 136 1.62 -1.26 -16.40
N ILE A 137 2.62 -1.96 -15.85
CA ILE A 137 3.90 -2.26 -16.50
C ILE A 137 3.69 -2.99 -17.83
N PHE A 138 2.81 -3.99 -17.86
CA PHE A 138 2.55 -4.80 -19.07
C PHE A 138 1.41 -4.26 -19.92
N GLY A 139 0.54 -3.42 -19.35
CA GLY A 139 -0.60 -2.85 -20.05
C GLY A 139 -0.30 -1.57 -20.83
N LEU A 140 0.82 -0.91 -20.58
CA LEU A 140 1.21 0.27 -21.35
C LEU A 140 1.91 -0.12 -22.66
N ASP A 141 1.55 0.58 -23.74
CA ASP A 141 2.21 0.44 -25.04
C ASP A 141 3.52 1.22 -25.06
N PHE A 142 4.62 0.49 -25.28
CA PHE A 142 5.95 1.05 -25.50
C PHE A 142 6.48 0.62 -26.86
N LYS A 143 7.37 1.44 -27.42
CA LYS A 143 8.10 1.14 -28.66
C LYS A 143 9.54 0.76 -28.33
N PRO A 144 10.20 -0.06 -29.18
CA PRO A 144 11.63 -0.31 -29.04
C PRO A 144 12.41 1.00 -28.94
N GLY A 145 13.26 1.11 -27.94
CA GLY A 145 14.06 2.30 -27.66
C GLY A 145 13.40 3.34 -26.75
N ASP A 146 12.13 3.21 -26.39
CA ASP A 146 11.52 4.02 -25.34
C ASP A 146 12.23 3.73 -24.00
N GLU A 147 12.35 4.74 -23.15
CA GLU A 147 13.08 4.65 -21.90
C GLU A 147 12.13 4.66 -20.70
N VAL A 148 12.46 3.82 -19.71
CA VAL A 148 11.84 3.80 -18.39
C VAL A 148 12.90 4.08 -17.34
N VAL A 149 12.69 5.14 -16.54
CA VAL A 149 13.56 5.51 -15.43
C VAL A 149 13.09 4.79 -14.17
N LEU A 150 13.99 4.09 -13.48
CA LEU A 150 13.69 3.34 -12.25
C LEU A 150 14.92 3.29 -11.35
N SER A 151 14.71 3.00 -10.06
CA SER A 151 15.78 2.92 -9.07
C SER A 151 16.30 1.50 -8.91
N LYS A 152 17.59 1.35 -8.56
CA LYS A 152 18.16 0.07 -8.10
C LYS A 152 17.51 -0.40 -6.79
N TYR A 153 16.85 0.49 -6.06
CA TYR A 153 16.18 0.24 -4.78
C TYR A 153 14.69 -0.11 -4.92
N ASP A 154 14.19 -0.19 -6.14
CA ASP A 154 12.83 -0.67 -6.39
C ASP A 154 12.69 -2.15 -6.02
N TYR A 155 11.46 -2.56 -5.71
CA TYR A 155 11.20 -3.93 -5.29
C TYR A 155 11.64 -4.95 -6.39
N PRO A 156 12.35 -6.04 -6.05
CA PRO A 156 12.92 -6.95 -7.04
C PRO A 156 11.94 -7.49 -8.09
N ASN A 157 10.67 -7.77 -7.69
CA ASN A 157 9.67 -8.22 -8.64
C ASN A 157 9.29 -7.13 -9.67
N MET A 158 9.36 -5.85 -9.30
CA MET A 158 9.11 -4.75 -10.24
C MET A 158 10.31 -4.57 -11.17
N ILE A 159 11.52 -4.65 -10.64
CA ILE A 159 12.75 -4.68 -11.44
C ILE A 159 12.69 -5.82 -12.47
N ASN A 160 12.28 -7.02 -12.04
CA ASN A 160 12.17 -8.19 -12.92
C ASN A 160 11.08 -7.98 -14.00
N ALA A 161 9.97 -7.37 -13.68
CA ALA A 161 8.92 -7.04 -14.65
C ALA A 161 9.45 -6.06 -15.72
N TRP A 162 10.16 -5.02 -15.31
CA TRP A 162 10.80 -4.08 -16.25
C TRP A 162 11.90 -4.72 -17.09
N LYS A 163 12.76 -5.57 -16.51
CA LYS A 163 13.75 -6.37 -17.26
C LYS A 163 13.10 -7.30 -18.28
N GLN A 164 11.94 -7.87 -17.96
CA GLN A 164 11.18 -8.69 -18.91
C GLN A 164 10.67 -7.82 -20.07
N ARG A 165 10.16 -6.58 -19.81
CA ARG A 165 9.77 -5.65 -20.86
C ARG A 165 10.96 -5.22 -21.73
N GLU A 166 12.10 -4.92 -21.11
CA GLU A 166 13.34 -4.60 -21.84
C GLU A 166 13.71 -5.71 -22.82
N LYS A 167 13.70 -6.97 -22.35
CA LYS A 167 14.05 -8.13 -23.19
C LYS A 167 13.00 -8.42 -24.27
N ARG A 168 11.70 -8.28 -23.94
CA ARG A 168 10.61 -8.66 -24.86
C ARG A 168 10.29 -7.56 -25.86
N ASP A 169 10.23 -6.32 -25.39
CA ASP A 169 9.68 -5.19 -26.15
C ASP A 169 10.76 -4.20 -26.63
N GLY A 170 12.02 -4.42 -26.25
CA GLY A 170 13.15 -3.59 -26.67
C GLY A 170 13.18 -2.19 -26.06
N ILE A 171 12.47 -1.96 -24.95
CA ILE A 171 12.61 -0.71 -24.17
C ILE A 171 13.99 -0.67 -23.50
N LYS A 172 14.39 0.49 -22.99
CA LYS A 172 15.64 0.69 -22.26
C LYS A 172 15.36 1.07 -20.81
N LEU A 173 16.07 0.41 -19.89
CA LEU A 173 16.01 0.73 -18.47
C LEU A 173 17.11 1.73 -18.13
N VAL A 174 16.71 2.89 -17.61
CA VAL A 174 17.60 3.96 -17.17
C VAL A 174 17.65 3.96 -15.65
N TRP A 175 18.77 3.52 -15.11
CA TRP A 175 18.92 3.26 -13.68
C TRP A 175 19.28 4.51 -12.89
N VAL A 176 18.59 4.72 -11.79
CA VAL A 176 18.90 5.69 -10.75
C VAL A 176 19.59 4.96 -9.60
N ASP A 177 20.74 5.47 -9.19
CA ASP A 177 21.46 5.05 -7.99
C ASP A 177 21.34 6.13 -6.93
N LEU A 178 21.10 5.77 -5.68
CA LEU A 178 20.87 6.71 -4.58
C LEU A 178 21.83 6.42 -3.43
N GLU A 179 22.39 7.46 -2.87
CA GLU A 179 23.09 7.36 -1.59
C GLU A 179 22.07 7.50 -0.46
N LEU A 180 21.83 6.38 0.26
CA LEU A 180 20.79 6.28 1.29
C LEU A 180 21.39 5.92 2.66
N PRO A 181 20.79 6.40 3.76
CA PRO A 181 19.64 7.32 3.82
C PRO A 181 20.00 8.74 3.41
N SER A 182 19.06 9.44 2.79
CA SER A 182 19.20 10.86 2.43
C SER A 182 18.05 11.68 3.01
N GLU A 183 18.39 12.90 3.45
CA GLU A 183 17.43 13.90 3.95
C GLU A 183 17.43 15.15 3.06
N ASP A 184 18.01 15.04 1.87
CA ASP A 184 18.07 16.08 0.84
C ASP A 184 17.06 15.78 -0.26
N GLU A 185 15.95 16.54 -0.24
CA GLU A 185 14.84 16.38 -1.18
C GLU A 185 15.26 16.73 -2.61
N ASP A 186 16.11 17.75 -2.78
CA ASP A 186 16.55 18.18 -4.10
C ASP A 186 17.53 17.17 -4.71
N TYR A 187 18.42 16.60 -3.91
CA TYR A 187 19.27 15.48 -4.33
C TYR A 187 18.43 14.29 -4.80
N LEU A 188 17.48 13.83 -3.97
CA LEU A 188 16.62 12.70 -4.29
C LEU A 188 15.77 12.94 -5.55
N THR A 189 15.24 14.16 -5.70
CA THR A 189 14.48 14.55 -6.89
C THR A 189 15.37 14.59 -8.13
N ASN A 190 16.52 15.26 -8.05
CA ASN A 190 17.42 15.45 -9.19
C ASN A 190 18.07 14.14 -9.65
N ALA A 191 18.24 13.15 -8.74
CA ALA A 191 18.72 11.83 -9.11
C ALA A 191 17.84 11.15 -10.18
N PHE A 192 16.52 11.34 -10.12
CA PHE A 192 15.58 10.87 -11.15
C PHE A 192 15.49 11.84 -12.33
N VAL A 193 15.28 13.11 -12.07
CA VAL A 193 14.99 14.14 -13.10
C VAL A 193 16.14 14.33 -14.08
N SER A 194 17.39 14.19 -13.63
CA SER A 194 18.59 14.27 -14.49
C SER A 194 18.70 13.08 -15.47
N ARG A 195 17.94 12.01 -15.26
CA ARG A 195 17.90 10.84 -16.14
C ARG A 195 16.84 10.94 -17.24
N PHE A 196 15.97 11.95 -17.20
CA PHE A 196 14.93 12.12 -18.21
C PHE A 196 15.51 12.60 -19.53
N THR A 197 15.18 11.93 -20.62
CA THR A 197 15.52 12.26 -22.00
C THR A 197 14.24 12.43 -22.85
N GLU A 198 14.36 12.79 -24.10
CA GLU A 198 13.23 12.83 -25.06
C GLU A 198 12.62 11.44 -25.32
N LYS A 199 13.34 10.36 -25.01
CA LYS A 199 12.87 8.97 -25.14
C LYS A 199 12.20 8.44 -23.89
N THR A 200 12.32 9.14 -22.76
CA THR A 200 11.70 8.70 -21.50
C THR A 200 10.18 8.78 -21.64
N ARG A 201 9.48 7.68 -21.33
CA ARG A 201 8.02 7.57 -21.36
C ARG A 201 7.41 7.39 -19.99
N LEU A 202 8.16 6.80 -19.06
CA LEU A 202 7.68 6.54 -17.71
C LEU A 202 8.82 6.61 -16.71
N VAL A 203 8.49 7.10 -15.50
CA VAL A 203 9.31 6.97 -14.31
C VAL A 203 8.60 6.10 -13.28
N HIS A 204 9.25 5.03 -12.83
CA HIS A 204 8.80 4.19 -11.71
C HIS A 204 9.43 4.70 -10.42
N ILE A 205 8.63 4.89 -9.37
CA ILE A 205 9.08 5.50 -8.12
C ILE A 205 8.51 4.69 -6.95
N THR A 206 9.36 4.03 -6.19
CA THR A 206 8.97 3.44 -4.91
C THR A 206 8.78 4.53 -3.87
N HIS A 207 7.55 4.74 -3.37
CA HIS A 207 7.25 5.83 -2.44
C HIS A 207 7.94 5.66 -1.09
N MET A 208 7.97 4.43 -0.53
CA MET A 208 8.77 4.09 0.64
C MET A 208 9.55 2.82 0.38
N ILE A 209 10.88 2.93 0.35
CA ILE A 209 11.79 1.82 0.06
C ILE A 209 11.72 0.80 1.20
N ASN A 210 11.41 -0.45 0.87
CA ASN A 210 11.22 -1.52 1.84
C ASN A 210 12.49 -1.93 2.60
N TRP A 211 13.66 -1.64 2.07
CA TRP A 211 14.94 -2.08 2.62
C TRP A 211 15.41 -1.19 3.78
N CYS A 212 15.24 0.12 3.63
CA CYS A 212 15.71 1.10 4.60
C CYS A 212 14.62 2.06 5.11
N GLY A 213 13.39 1.95 4.60
CA GLY A 213 12.30 2.84 4.98
C GLY A 213 12.41 4.27 4.47
N GLN A 214 13.33 4.55 3.51
CA GLN A 214 13.46 5.87 2.90
C GLN A 214 12.19 6.25 2.16
N VAL A 215 11.62 7.39 2.47
CA VAL A 215 10.54 8.02 1.70
C VAL A 215 11.14 8.85 0.57
N LEU A 216 10.69 8.61 -0.66
CA LEU A 216 11.12 9.36 -1.85
C LEU A 216 10.10 10.47 -2.16
N PRO A 217 10.56 11.61 -2.71
CA PRO A 217 9.73 12.77 -3.02
C PRO A 217 8.91 12.55 -4.31
N VAL A 218 7.98 11.57 -4.30
CA VAL A 218 7.16 11.16 -5.46
C VAL A 218 6.50 12.35 -6.12
N ARG A 219 5.93 13.29 -5.33
CA ARG A 219 5.27 14.48 -5.85
C ARG A 219 6.17 15.31 -6.76
N LYS A 220 7.37 15.68 -6.27
CA LYS A 220 8.30 16.50 -7.03
C LYS A 220 8.78 15.81 -8.31
N ILE A 221 9.08 14.50 -8.22
CA ILE A 221 9.51 13.71 -9.36
C ILE A 221 8.37 13.60 -10.39
N ALA A 222 7.15 13.31 -9.95
CA ALA A 222 5.98 13.19 -10.83
C ALA A 222 5.61 14.52 -11.49
N GLU A 223 5.69 15.65 -10.78
CA GLU A 223 5.48 16.99 -11.35
C GLU A 223 6.52 17.32 -12.42
N ALA A 224 7.80 17.02 -12.17
CA ALA A 224 8.88 17.21 -13.14
C ALA A 224 8.76 16.29 -14.36
N ALA A 225 8.30 15.05 -14.18
CA ALA A 225 7.99 14.11 -15.26
C ALA A 225 6.85 14.61 -16.12
N ARG A 226 5.75 15.02 -15.50
CA ARG A 226 4.56 15.54 -16.20
C ARG A 226 4.87 16.78 -17.03
N ALA A 227 5.70 17.69 -16.52
CA ALA A 227 6.13 18.88 -17.26
C ALA A 227 6.87 18.54 -18.58
N ARG A 228 7.36 17.30 -18.72
CA ARG A 228 8.05 16.78 -19.91
C ARG A 228 7.22 15.73 -20.67
N GLY A 229 5.95 15.55 -20.32
CA GLY A 229 5.08 14.55 -20.95
C GLY A 229 5.42 13.11 -20.60
N ILE A 230 6.14 12.88 -19.50
CA ILE A 230 6.53 11.58 -18.98
C ILE A 230 5.51 11.12 -17.94
N ASP A 231 5.02 9.89 -18.07
CA ASP A 231 4.10 9.29 -17.12
C ASP A 231 4.83 8.82 -15.84
N SER A 232 4.12 8.76 -14.72
CA SER A 232 4.69 8.36 -13.44
C SER A 232 3.88 7.23 -12.77
N LEU A 233 4.58 6.16 -12.36
CA LEU A 233 4.06 5.01 -11.62
C LEU A 233 4.63 4.99 -10.21
N ALA A 234 3.77 5.08 -9.20
CA ALA A 234 4.15 5.02 -7.80
C ALA A 234 3.91 3.63 -7.20
N ASP A 235 4.97 2.98 -6.70
CA ASP A 235 4.86 1.79 -5.84
C ASP A 235 4.66 2.23 -4.39
N ALA A 236 3.45 2.05 -3.90
CA ALA A 236 3.03 2.43 -2.56
C ALA A 236 2.84 1.21 -1.62
N ALA A 237 3.44 0.07 -1.97
CA ALA A 237 3.28 -1.16 -1.21
C ALA A 237 3.63 -1.03 0.28
N HIS A 238 4.56 -0.14 0.63
CA HIS A 238 4.99 0.10 2.00
C HIS A 238 4.57 1.45 2.57
N SER A 239 3.97 2.34 1.77
CA SER A 239 3.58 3.67 2.22
C SER A 239 2.08 3.82 2.50
N PHE A 240 1.22 3.06 1.80
CA PHE A 240 -0.23 3.11 2.02
C PHE A 240 -0.60 2.59 3.40
N ALA A 241 -1.51 3.32 4.08
CA ALA A 241 -1.94 3.06 5.45
C ALA A 241 -0.81 3.10 6.51
N VAL A 242 0.35 3.69 6.16
CA VAL A 242 1.50 3.97 7.02
C VAL A 242 1.72 5.47 7.10
N LEU A 243 1.92 6.10 5.94
CA LEU A 243 2.04 7.55 5.83
C LEU A 243 0.64 8.17 5.74
N ASP A 244 0.47 9.32 6.33
CA ASP A 244 -0.79 10.09 6.23
C ASP A 244 -0.75 10.95 4.98
N TYR A 245 -1.25 10.42 3.86
CA TYR A 245 -1.39 11.12 2.58
C TYR A 245 -2.59 10.63 1.80
N LYS A 246 -2.99 11.40 0.80
CA LYS A 246 -3.97 10.99 -0.21
C LYS A 246 -3.27 10.81 -1.56
N ILE A 247 -3.73 9.88 -2.41
CA ILE A 247 -3.09 9.61 -3.72
C ILE A 247 -2.92 10.89 -4.56
N PRO A 248 -3.90 11.84 -4.61
CA PRO A 248 -3.73 13.09 -5.35
C PRO A 248 -2.56 13.97 -4.87
N ASP A 249 -2.09 13.80 -3.62
CA ASP A 249 -0.94 14.54 -3.10
C ASP A 249 0.36 14.15 -3.81
N LEU A 250 0.45 12.91 -4.29
CA LEU A 250 1.62 12.38 -5.00
C LEU A 250 1.74 12.85 -6.44
N LYS A 251 0.67 13.38 -7.04
CA LYS A 251 0.63 13.86 -8.43
C LYS A 251 1.01 12.82 -9.49
N CYS A 252 1.12 11.54 -9.14
CA CYS A 252 1.42 10.45 -10.08
C CYS A 252 0.25 10.15 -11.02
N ASP A 253 0.49 9.31 -12.02
CA ASP A 253 -0.52 8.90 -13.01
C ASP A 253 -1.07 7.50 -12.74
N TYR A 254 -0.22 6.65 -12.18
CA TYR A 254 -0.52 5.27 -11.79
C TYR A 254 0.02 5.01 -10.39
N TRP A 255 -0.68 4.16 -9.65
CA TRP A 255 -0.33 3.83 -8.28
C TRP A 255 -0.79 2.41 -7.93
N GLY A 256 -0.03 1.68 -7.12
CA GLY A 256 -0.40 0.34 -6.68
C GLY A 256 0.09 0.00 -5.27
N THR A 257 -0.67 -0.82 -4.56
CA THR A 257 -0.35 -1.26 -3.20
C THR A 257 -0.85 -2.66 -2.87
N SER A 258 -0.32 -3.22 -1.77
CA SER A 258 -0.82 -4.44 -1.11
C SER A 258 -1.58 -4.07 0.15
N LEU A 259 -2.84 -4.50 0.25
CA LEU A 259 -3.70 -4.19 1.39
C LEU A 259 -3.47 -5.13 2.59
N HIS A 260 -2.81 -6.30 2.36
CA HIS A 260 -2.39 -7.23 3.41
C HIS A 260 -1.10 -6.80 4.14
N LYS A 261 -0.52 -5.64 3.77
CA LYS A 261 0.57 -5.01 4.51
C LYS A 261 -0.02 -4.11 5.61
N PHE A 262 0.25 -2.84 5.62
CA PHE A 262 -0.11 -1.97 6.73
C PHE A 262 -1.61 -1.63 6.87
N LEU A 263 -2.45 -1.91 5.87
CA LEU A 263 -3.90 -1.91 6.08
C LEU A 263 -4.37 -3.15 6.87
N CYS A 264 -3.51 -4.17 6.99
CA CYS A 264 -3.77 -5.41 7.72
C CYS A 264 -4.94 -6.23 7.16
N GLY A 265 -5.19 -6.14 5.86
CA GLY A 265 -6.21 -6.94 5.16
C GLY A 265 -5.81 -8.40 5.01
N PRO A 266 -6.74 -9.26 4.57
CA PRO A 266 -6.45 -10.65 4.22
C PRO A 266 -5.33 -10.76 3.18
N ILE A 267 -4.51 -11.83 3.30
CA ILE A 267 -3.48 -12.13 2.30
C ILE A 267 -4.16 -12.37 0.95
N GLY A 268 -3.62 -11.75 -0.09
CA GLY A 268 -4.26 -11.81 -1.42
C GLY A 268 -5.19 -10.62 -1.68
N THR A 269 -4.99 -9.49 -1.01
CA THR A 269 -5.68 -8.22 -1.26
C THR A 269 -4.70 -7.12 -1.66
N GLY A 270 -5.06 -6.36 -2.67
CA GLY A 270 -4.32 -5.23 -3.21
C GLY A 270 -5.24 -4.21 -3.86
N MET A 271 -4.68 -3.09 -4.25
CA MET A 271 -5.41 -2.00 -4.87
C MET A 271 -4.53 -1.28 -5.89
N MET A 272 -5.11 -0.96 -7.02
CA MET A 272 -4.52 -0.14 -8.06
C MET A 272 -5.36 1.13 -8.25
N TRP A 273 -4.71 2.26 -8.44
CA TRP A 273 -5.34 3.48 -8.89
C TRP A 273 -4.73 3.93 -10.22
N ILE A 274 -5.58 4.36 -11.12
CA ILE A 274 -5.18 4.96 -12.39
C ILE A 274 -5.94 6.27 -12.56
N ARG A 275 -5.23 7.35 -12.87
CA ARG A 275 -5.83 8.63 -13.24
C ARG A 275 -6.86 8.42 -14.37
N LYS A 276 -8.05 8.97 -14.21
CA LYS A 276 -9.22 8.68 -15.06
C LYS A 276 -8.92 8.74 -16.57
N GLU A 277 -8.23 9.78 -17.02
CA GLU A 277 -7.88 9.96 -18.43
C GLU A 277 -6.80 9.01 -18.96
N LYS A 278 -6.23 8.18 -18.07
CA LYS A 278 -5.22 7.18 -18.41
C LYS A 278 -5.77 5.75 -18.42
N ILE A 279 -6.97 5.50 -17.89
CA ILE A 279 -7.54 4.16 -17.75
C ILE A 279 -7.63 3.46 -19.12
N GLU A 280 -8.14 4.16 -20.14
CA GLU A 280 -8.31 3.61 -21.49
C GLU A 280 -6.97 3.15 -22.11
N LYS A 281 -5.86 3.81 -21.77
CA LYS A 281 -4.53 3.57 -22.35
C LYS A 281 -3.86 2.30 -21.83
N VAL A 282 -4.34 1.74 -20.70
CA VAL A 282 -3.74 0.57 -20.10
C VAL A 282 -4.53 -0.67 -20.48
N TRP A 283 -3.88 -1.64 -21.12
CA TRP A 283 -4.44 -2.94 -21.40
C TRP A 283 -4.58 -3.75 -20.10
N PRO A 284 -5.69 -4.47 -19.90
CA PRO A 284 -5.81 -5.34 -18.74
C PRO A 284 -4.82 -6.52 -18.83
N LEU A 285 -4.24 -6.91 -17.70
CA LEU A 285 -3.33 -8.05 -17.61
C LEU A 285 -4.04 -9.38 -17.95
N LEU A 286 -5.30 -9.49 -17.52
CA LEU A 286 -6.20 -10.58 -17.88
C LEU A 286 -7.29 -10.03 -18.80
N SER A 287 -7.69 -10.81 -19.80
CA SER A 287 -8.65 -10.36 -20.80
C SER A 287 -9.98 -9.92 -20.18
N ALA A 288 -10.51 -8.81 -20.67
CA ALA A 288 -11.82 -8.28 -20.32
C ALA A 288 -12.68 -8.13 -21.57
N PRO A 289 -14.02 -8.13 -21.47
CA PRO A 289 -14.92 -7.96 -22.61
C PRO A 289 -14.65 -6.67 -23.38
N GLU A 290 -14.45 -5.56 -22.64
CA GLU A 290 -14.13 -4.23 -23.17
C GLU A 290 -12.74 -3.80 -22.70
N THR A 291 -11.71 -4.07 -23.51
CA THR A 291 -10.31 -3.85 -23.12
C THR A 291 -9.87 -2.39 -23.14
N GLN A 292 -10.46 -1.59 -24.03
CA GLN A 292 -10.14 -0.16 -24.19
C GLN A 292 -11.31 0.73 -23.77
N THR A 293 -11.84 0.46 -22.57
CA THR A 293 -12.87 1.26 -21.92
C THR A 293 -12.27 2.14 -20.83
N THR A 294 -12.99 3.17 -20.43
CA THR A 294 -12.67 4.01 -19.26
C THR A 294 -13.16 3.43 -17.95
N ASP A 295 -13.80 2.23 -17.97
CA ASP A 295 -14.23 1.53 -16.76
C ASP A 295 -13.04 0.83 -16.11
N ILE A 296 -12.72 1.21 -14.89
CA ILE A 296 -11.62 0.64 -14.10
C ILE A 296 -11.81 -0.85 -13.80
N ARG A 297 -13.06 -1.34 -13.82
CA ARG A 297 -13.41 -2.73 -13.52
C ARG A 297 -12.88 -3.71 -14.56
N LYS A 298 -12.45 -3.24 -15.74
CA LYS A 298 -11.75 -4.07 -16.73
C LYS A 298 -10.51 -4.77 -16.17
N PHE A 299 -9.89 -4.21 -15.12
CA PHE A 299 -8.70 -4.78 -14.48
C PHE A 299 -9.03 -5.82 -13.40
N GLU A 300 -10.30 -6.13 -13.19
CA GLU A 300 -10.77 -7.04 -12.14
C GLU A 300 -11.37 -8.35 -12.68
N ASN A 301 -11.21 -8.62 -13.96
CA ASN A 301 -11.78 -9.80 -14.61
C ASN A 301 -10.91 -11.05 -14.35
N LEU A 302 -10.92 -11.53 -13.11
CA LEU A 302 -10.13 -12.69 -12.66
C LEU A 302 -10.85 -14.05 -12.87
N GLY A 303 -12.11 -14.04 -13.30
CA GLY A 303 -12.94 -15.23 -13.25
C GLY A 303 -13.28 -15.64 -11.81
N THR A 304 -13.29 -16.96 -11.53
CA THR A 304 -13.54 -17.46 -10.17
C THR A 304 -12.41 -17.09 -9.23
N ARG A 305 -12.73 -16.40 -8.15
CA ARG A 305 -11.80 -15.88 -7.15
C ARG A 305 -12.35 -16.05 -5.74
N SER A 306 -11.55 -15.73 -4.73
CA SER A 306 -12.00 -15.75 -3.35
C SER A 306 -12.77 -14.48 -3.00
N PHE A 307 -14.09 -14.52 -3.02
CA PHE A 307 -14.96 -13.45 -2.53
C PHE A 307 -14.82 -13.22 -1.01
N PRO A 308 -14.68 -14.27 -0.18
CA PRO A 308 -14.47 -14.13 1.26
C PRO A 308 -13.37 -13.17 1.65
N ILE A 309 -12.23 -13.15 0.94
CA ILE A 309 -11.11 -12.24 1.28
C ILE A 309 -11.45 -10.77 0.99
N GLU A 310 -12.22 -10.51 -0.07
CA GLU A 310 -12.67 -9.15 -0.38
C GLU A 310 -13.66 -8.65 0.67
N MET A 311 -14.63 -9.48 1.07
CA MET A 311 -15.62 -9.13 2.09
C MET A 311 -15.00 -8.92 3.47
N ALA A 312 -14.08 -9.80 3.88
CA ALA A 312 -13.39 -9.66 5.15
C ALA A 312 -12.48 -8.42 5.22
N LEU A 313 -11.99 -7.93 4.07
CA LEU A 313 -11.16 -6.72 3.98
C LEU A 313 -11.88 -5.49 4.55
N GLY A 314 -13.21 -5.41 4.43
CA GLY A 314 -14.00 -4.32 4.99
C GLY A 314 -13.74 -4.09 6.48
N TYR A 315 -13.58 -5.15 7.28
CA TYR A 315 -13.29 -5.06 8.71
C TYR A 315 -11.90 -4.47 9.01
N SER A 316 -10.92 -4.72 8.14
CA SER A 316 -9.60 -4.07 8.26
C SER A 316 -9.65 -2.58 7.91
N VAL A 317 -10.46 -2.22 6.91
CA VAL A 317 -10.76 -0.82 6.55
C VAL A 317 -11.42 -0.10 7.72
N ASP A 318 -12.41 -0.72 8.36
CA ASP A 318 -13.12 -0.16 9.51
C ASP A 318 -12.17 0.10 10.68
N LEU A 319 -11.32 -0.86 11.03
CA LEU A 319 -10.32 -0.68 12.09
C LEU A 319 -9.34 0.45 11.75
N HIS A 320 -8.88 0.52 10.50
CA HIS A 320 -8.01 1.62 10.06
C HIS A 320 -8.69 2.99 10.23
N ASN A 321 -9.95 3.10 9.83
CA ASN A 321 -10.72 4.33 9.98
C ASN A 321 -10.95 4.71 11.45
N MET A 322 -11.20 3.73 12.32
CA MET A 322 -11.34 3.96 13.77
C MET A 322 -10.04 4.44 14.42
N ILE A 323 -8.91 3.88 14.03
CA ILE A 323 -7.60 4.35 14.51
C ILE A 323 -7.31 5.75 13.96
N GLY A 324 -7.62 5.98 12.71
CA GLY A 324 -7.29 7.18 11.95
C GLY A 324 -5.87 7.14 11.36
N SER A 325 -5.75 7.58 10.10
CA SER A 325 -4.49 7.54 9.33
C SER A 325 -3.38 8.32 10.03
N ALA A 326 -3.65 9.57 10.44
CA ALA A 326 -2.69 10.42 11.11
C ALA A 326 -2.22 9.84 12.45
N ARG A 327 -3.16 9.36 13.30
CA ARG A 327 -2.82 8.74 14.60
C ARG A 327 -1.94 7.50 14.42
N LYS A 328 -2.28 6.66 13.44
CA LYS A 328 -1.49 5.47 13.11
C LYS A 328 -0.09 5.83 12.63
N SER A 329 0.03 6.79 11.73
CA SER A 329 1.32 7.28 11.23
C SER A 329 2.19 7.81 12.37
N GLU A 330 1.67 8.67 13.24
CA GLU A 330 2.40 9.19 14.40
C GLU A 330 2.85 8.09 15.37
N ARG A 331 2.00 7.07 15.64
CA ARG A 331 2.42 5.92 16.46
C ARG A 331 3.58 5.15 15.84
N LEU A 332 3.56 4.93 14.54
CA LEU A 332 4.63 4.22 13.84
C LEU A 332 5.95 5.01 13.86
N HIS A 333 5.88 6.33 13.69
CA HIS A 333 7.03 7.22 13.90
C HIS A 333 7.54 7.17 15.34
N TYR A 334 6.64 7.26 16.32
CA TYR A 334 7.00 7.16 17.74
C TYR A 334 7.74 5.85 18.04
N LEU A 335 7.20 4.71 17.62
CA LEU A 335 7.80 3.38 17.87
C LEU A 335 9.16 3.24 17.19
N LYS A 336 9.30 3.68 15.92
CA LYS A 336 10.58 3.69 15.22
C LYS A 336 11.62 4.52 15.97
N ARG A 337 11.29 5.76 16.32
CA ARG A 337 12.20 6.66 17.05
C ARG A 337 12.53 6.16 18.43
N TYR A 338 11.57 5.51 19.10
CA TYR A 338 11.74 4.99 20.46
C TYR A 338 12.94 4.04 20.58
N TRP A 339 13.09 3.10 19.68
CA TRP A 339 14.23 2.18 19.73
C TRP A 339 15.48 2.73 19.04
N MET A 340 15.34 3.39 17.88
CA MET A 340 16.48 3.88 17.12
C MET A 340 17.30 4.93 17.89
N THR A 341 16.65 5.83 18.60
CA THR A 341 17.35 6.82 19.43
C THR A 341 18.11 6.21 20.60
N ARG A 342 17.71 5.04 21.07
CA ARG A 342 18.40 4.31 22.17
C ARG A 342 19.62 3.55 21.70
N VAL A 343 19.66 3.18 20.43
CA VAL A 343 20.77 2.36 19.90
C VAL A 343 21.76 3.16 19.05
N LYS A 344 21.39 4.34 18.55
CA LYS A 344 22.19 5.10 17.56
C LYS A 344 23.61 5.46 18.02
N ASP A 345 23.81 5.62 19.31
CA ASP A 345 25.09 6.04 19.91
C ASP A 345 25.87 4.84 20.49
N LEU A 346 25.38 3.61 20.34
CA LEU A 346 26.09 2.40 20.76
C LEU A 346 27.28 2.13 19.80
N PRO A 347 28.44 1.68 20.31
CA PRO A 347 29.61 1.38 19.49
C PRO A 347 29.30 0.41 18.35
N GLY A 348 29.75 0.74 17.14
CA GLY A 348 29.58 -0.08 15.96
C GLY A 348 28.16 -0.08 15.33
N ILE A 349 27.22 0.66 15.88
CA ILE A 349 25.88 0.81 15.27
C ILE A 349 25.92 1.88 14.18
N LYS A 350 25.40 1.52 12.99
CA LYS A 350 25.11 2.45 11.90
C LYS A 350 23.61 2.37 11.57
N LEU A 351 22.93 3.51 11.66
CA LEU A 351 21.53 3.60 11.23
C LEU A 351 21.48 3.79 9.71
N ASN A 352 20.72 2.96 9.02
CA ASN A 352 20.46 3.04 7.58
C ASN A 352 19.08 3.64 7.26
N THR A 353 18.44 4.24 8.27
CA THR A 353 17.13 4.91 8.15
C THR A 353 17.20 6.26 8.84
N SER A 354 16.65 7.29 8.23
CA SER A 354 16.55 8.62 8.85
C SER A 354 15.66 8.59 10.09
N LEU A 355 15.99 9.40 11.08
CA LEU A 355 15.16 9.65 12.26
C LEU A 355 14.10 10.73 12.03
N LYS A 356 14.23 11.54 10.96
CA LYS A 356 13.28 12.60 10.66
C LYS A 356 11.96 12.04 10.13
N HIS A 357 10.90 12.75 10.44
CA HIS A 357 9.52 12.35 10.15
C HIS A 357 9.25 12.29 8.65
N GLU A 358 9.79 13.25 7.89
CA GLU A 358 9.54 13.40 6.46
C GLU A 358 10.19 12.30 5.62
N TRP A 359 11.26 11.67 6.14
CA TRP A 359 12.13 10.79 5.36
C TRP A 359 11.96 9.30 5.66
N SER A 360 11.17 8.95 6.67
CA SER A 360 10.91 7.54 7.02
C SER A 360 9.72 7.41 7.98
N CYS A 361 9.14 6.21 8.08
CA CYS A 361 8.06 5.93 9.03
C CYS A 361 8.27 4.59 9.77
N ALA A 362 7.45 3.59 9.50
CA ALA A 362 7.38 2.33 10.25
C ALA A 362 8.65 1.46 10.15
N ILE A 363 9.39 1.57 9.04
CA ILE A 363 10.56 0.73 8.77
C ILE A 363 11.80 1.40 9.37
N GLY A 364 12.56 0.65 10.14
CA GLY A 364 13.85 1.07 10.67
C GLY A 364 14.91 0.00 10.41
N ASN A 365 16.03 0.41 9.82
CA ASN A 365 17.15 -0.46 9.48
C ASN A 365 18.43 0.03 10.16
N PHE A 366 19.24 -0.92 10.60
CA PHE A 366 20.56 -0.67 11.17
C PHE A 366 21.55 -1.76 10.77
N ALA A 367 22.83 -1.43 10.82
CA ALA A 367 23.93 -2.39 10.72
C ALA A 367 24.78 -2.36 11.99
N ILE A 368 25.49 -3.45 12.25
CA ILE A 368 26.52 -3.54 13.29
C ILE A 368 27.85 -3.79 12.57
N GLU A 369 28.82 -2.92 12.81
CA GLU A 369 30.15 -3.02 12.19
C GLU A 369 30.77 -4.41 12.45
N GLY A 370 31.26 -5.04 11.39
CA GLY A 370 31.89 -6.36 11.43
C GLY A 370 30.93 -7.53 11.62
N GLN A 371 29.62 -7.32 11.63
CA GLN A 371 28.63 -8.40 11.74
C GLN A 371 27.77 -8.51 10.46
N LYS A 372 27.50 -9.75 10.04
CA LYS A 372 26.58 -10.00 8.94
C LYS A 372 25.12 -9.82 9.36
N PRO A 373 24.25 -9.26 8.52
CA PRO A 373 22.82 -9.09 8.83
C PRO A 373 22.12 -10.39 9.22
N GLY A 374 22.43 -11.51 8.54
CA GLY A 374 21.89 -12.83 8.84
C GLY A 374 22.24 -13.29 10.26
N ASP A 375 23.50 -13.15 10.67
CA ASP A 375 23.95 -13.55 12.01
C ASP A 375 23.26 -12.73 13.11
N ILE A 376 22.98 -11.44 12.85
CA ILE A 376 22.27 -10.57 13.79
C ILE A 376 20.82 -11.04 13.91
N ALA A 377 20.14 -11.30 12.80
CA ALA A 377 18.76 -11.76 12.77
C ALA A 377 18.62 -13.11 13.49
N ASP A 378 19.54 -14.05 13.24
CA ASP A 378 19.56 -15.35 13.92
C ASP A 378 19.77 -15.22 15.44
N LYS A 379 20.70 -14.38 15.88
CA LYS A 379 20.91 -14.10 17.33
C LYS A 379 19.66 -13.50 17.99
N LEU A 380 19.00 -12.53 17.32
CA LEU A 380 17.76 -11.94 17.81
C LEU A 380 16.65 -12.98 17.94
N PHE A 381 16.50 -13.85 16.96
CA PHE A 381 15.48 -14.90 16.99
C PHE A 381 15.79 -15.99 18.03
N GLN A 382 17.00 -16.52 18.03
CA GLN A 382 17.35 -17.61 18.94
C GLN A 382 17.30 -17.20 20.41
N LYS A 383 17.87 -16.02 20.75
CA LYS A 383 17.97 -15.56 22.14
C LYS A 383 16.71 -14.87 22.64
N HIS A 384 16.04 -14.10 21.79
CA HIS A 384 14.97 -13.18 22.20
C HIS A 384 13.62 -13.44 21.52
N LYS A 385 13.57 -14.42 20.59
CA LYS A 385 12.38 -14.71 19.78
C LYS A 385 11.88 -13.49 19.00
N ILE A 386 12.81 -12.62 18.58
CA ILE A 386 12.52 -11.45 17.75
C ILE A 386 12.79 -11.83 16.29
N HIS A 387 11.72 -11.87 15.48
CA HIS A 387 11.80 -12.11 14.04
C HIS A 387 12.00 -10.79 13.30
N THR A 388 13.10 -10.70 12.54
CA THR A 388 13.47 -9.53 11.71
C THR A 388 13.80 -9.99 10.30
N VAL A 389 14.05 -9.04 9.40
CA VAL A 389 14.56 -9.31 8.04
C VAL A 389 16.03 -8.92 7.96
N ALA A 390 16.87 -9.87 7.56
CA ALA A 390 18.24 -9.59 7.16
C ALA A 390 18.26 -9.10 5.70
N ILE A 391 18.90 -7.98 5.45
CA ILE A 391 19.08 -7.43 4.10
C ILE A 391 20.57 -7.37 3.84
N GLU A 392 21.03 -8.18 2.91
CA GLU A 392 22.40 -8.13 2.39
C GLU A 392 22.37 -7.28 1.12
N TRP A 393 23.20 -6.26 1.12
CA TRP A 393 23.37 -5.36 -0.01
C TRP A 393 24.69 -5.69 -0.69
N GLU A 394 24.63 -6.13 -1.96
CA GLU A 394 25.80 -6.34 -2.81
C GLU A 394 26.24 -5.06 -3.52
#